data_480833bf86dbdcaf6757434ff9010189
#
_entry.id   480833bf86dbdcaf6757434ff9010189
#
_cell.length_a   1.000
_cell.length_b   1.000
_cell.length_c   1.000
_cell.angle_alpha   90.00
_cell.angle_beta   90.00
_cell.angle_gamma   90.00
#
_symmetry.space_group_name_H-M   'P 1'
#
loop_
_entity.id
_entity.type
_entity.pdbx_description
1 polymer ?
#
loop_
_entity_poly.entity_id
_entity_poly.type
_entity_poly.pdbx_seq_one_letter_code
_entity_poly.pdbx_strand_id
1 'polypeptide(L)'
;PGAGDWTPRQMQVNWIDSCLHGGVTTMISAGEVHMPGRPKDIVGVKALAIAAQRMFEAFRPSGVKVHGGAPVIEMGMEESDFAELAAAGVKYLGEVGLGGVKDGPTARKMVSWARKHGIQSTIHTGGPSIPGSGLIDKDVVLEADTDVVGHINGGHTALPDDQIRCICEGCRRGLEIVHNGNERAALYTLRTAKEMGQL
;
A
#
# COMPACT_ATOMS: atom_id res chain seq x y z
N PRO A 1 -3.36 -3.19 -8.93
CA PRO A 1 -4.62 -3.87 -9.27
C PRO A 1 -4.93 -4.93 -8.23
N GLY A 2 -6.16 -4.97 -7.79
CA GLY A 2 -6.66 -5.90 -6.81
C GLY A 2 -8.07 -6.35 -7.17
N ALA A 3 -8.86 -6.81 -6.17
CA ALA A 3 -10.23 -7.23 -6.41
C ALA A 3 -11.10 -6.13 -7.01
N GLY A 4 -10.79 -4.88 -6.77
CA GLY A 4 -11.46 -3.74 -7.37
C GLY A 4 -11.45 -3.73 -8.89
N ASP A 5 -10.47 -4.35 -9.51
CA ASP A 5 -10.35 -4.44 -10.96
C ASP A 5 -11.23 -5.54 -11.56
N TRP A 6 -11.73 -6.44 -10.72
CA TRP A 6 -12.57 -7.57 -11.12
C TRP A 6 -14.08 -7.32 -10.94
N THR A 7 -14.46 -6.18 -10.43
CA THR A 7 -15.85 -5.82 -10.22
C THR A 7 -16.32 -4.82 -11.29
N PRO A 8 -16.84 -3.64 -10.97
CA PRO A 8 -17.34 -2.69 -11.98
C PRO A 8 -16.28 -2.22 -12.97
N ARG A 9 -15.01 -2.45 -12.70
CA ARG A 9 -13.88 -2.00 -13.51
C ARG A 9 -13.15 -3.12 -14.25
N GLN A 10 -13.82 -4.20 -14.60
CA GLN A 10 -13.24 -5.31 -15.36
C GLN A 10 -12.50 -4.88 -16.63
N MET A 11 -12.92 -3.78 -17.24
CA MET A 11 -12.22 -3.19 -18.39
C MET A 11 -10.76 -2.81 -18.11
N GLN A 12 -10.35 -2.73 -16.85
CA GLN A 12 -8.98 -2.38 -16.46
C GLN A 12 -7.98 -3.54 -16.62
N VAL A 13 -8.42 -4.74 -16.93
CA VAL A 13 -7.51 -5.82 -17.35
C VAL A 13 -6.69 -5.37 -18.56
N ASN A 14 -7.25 -4.56 -19.45
CA ASN A 14 -6.53 -3.95 -20.57
C ASN A 14 -5.40 -3.02 -20.13
N TRP A 15 -5.52 -2.41 -18.94
CA TRP A 15 -4.45 -1.60 -18.38
C TRP A 15 -3.24 -2.46 -17.95
N ILE A 16 -3.48 -3.65 -17.42
CA ILE A 16 -2.41 -4.61 -17.11
C ILE A 16 -1.65 -5.01 -18.37
N ASP A 17 -2.38 -5.26 -19.46
CA ASP A 17 -1.81 -5.55 -20.77
C ASP A 17 -0.94 -4.39 -21.28
N SER A 18 -1.43 -3.16 -21.16
CA SER A 18 -0.68 -1.95 -21.52
C SER A 18 0.62 -1.81 -20.68
N CYS A 19 0.57 -2.14 -19.39
CA CYS A 19 1.77 -2.12 -18.55
C CYS A 19 2.81 -3.18 -18.96
N LEU A 20 2.35 -4.35 -19.44
CA LEU A 20 3.25 -5.39 -19.97
C LEU A 20 4.01 -4.86 -21.18
N HIS A 21 3.35 -4.15 -22.10
CA HIS A 21 4.01 -3.48 -23.25
C HIS A 21 5.06 -2.45 -22.82
N GLY A 22 4.90 -1.84 -21.64
CA GLY A 22 5.89 -0.98 -21.00
C GLY A 22 7.00 -1.74 -20.24
N GLY A 23 7.03 -3.08 -20.30
CA GLY A 23 8.05 -3.91 -19.65
C GLY A 23 7.70 -4.37 -18.22
N VAL A 24 6.49 -4.10 -17.71
CA VAL A 24 6.07 -4.52 -16.38
C VAL A 24 5.57 -5.96 -16.41
N THR A 25 6.32 -6.87 -15.82
CA THR A 25 6.01 -8.31 -15.78
C THR A 25 5.41 -8.78 -14.45
N THR A 26 5.55 -7.98 -13.40
CA THR A 26 5.01 -8.27 -12.07
C THR A 26 4.41 -7.02 -11.46
N MET A 27 3.22 -7.14 -10.90
CA MET A 27 2.50 -6.07 -10.22
C MET A 27 2.15 -6.47 -8.80
N ILE A 28 2.15 -5.49 -7.88
CA ILE A 28 1.71 -5.63 -6.50
C ILE A 28 0.53 -4.67 -6.29
N SER A 29 -0.56 -5.16 -5.71
CA SER A 29 -1.71 -4.32 -5.37
C SER A 29 -1.34 -3.36 -4.23
N ALA A 30 -1.67 -2.08 -4.40
CA ALA A 30 -1.57 -1.09 -3.32
C ALA A 30 -2.76 -1.15 -2.35
N GLY A 31 -3.73 -2.03 -2.63
CA GLY A 31 -4.91 -2.25 -1.80
C GLY A 31 -6.23 -2.01 -2.52
N GLU A 32 -7.30 -2.40 -1.87
CA GLU A 32 -8.66 -2.35 -2.42
C GLU A 32 -9.39 -1.03 -2.10
N VAL A 33 -8.65 0.00 -1.68
CA VAL A 33 -9.19 1.30 -1.22
C VAL A 33 -9.93 2.07 -2.31
N HIS A 34 -9.53 1.91 -3.55
CA HIS A 34 -10.11 2.64 -4.67
C HIS A 34 -11.37 1.98 -5.24
N MET A 35 -11.75 0.84 -4.69
CA MET A 35 -12.95 0.12 -5.11
C MET A 35 -14.20 0.79 -4.51
N PRO A 36 -15.15 1.24 -5.34
CA PRO A 36 -16.44 1.73 -4.84
C PRO A 36 -17.17 0.64 -4.06
N GLY A 37 -17.63 0.98 -2.86
CA GLY A 37 -18.39 0.03 -2.03
C GLY A 37 -17.55 -1.07 -1.38
N ARG A 38 -16.22 -0.89 -1.25
CA ARG A 38 -15.40 -1.86 -0.53
C ARG A 38 -15.94 -2.09 0.89
N PRO A 39 -15.90 -3.33 1.40
CA PRO A 39 -16.24 -3.61 2.79
C PRO A 39 -15.31 -2.86 3.76
N LYS A 40 -15.85 -2.51 4.93
CA LYS A 40 -15.08 -1.91 6.04
C LYS A 40 -15.15 -2.77 7.30
N ASP A 41 -15.99 -3.80 7.28
CA ASP A 41 -16.02 -4.82 8.34
C ASP A 41 -14.92 -5.86 8.09
N ILE A 42 -14.45 -6.47 9.18
CA ILE A 42 -13.29 -7.39 9.15
C ILE A 42 -13.54 -8.59 8.23
N VAL A 43 -14.76 -9.14 8.26
CA VAL A 43 -15.11 -10.31 7.44
C VAL A 43 -15.06 -9.95 5.97
N GLY A 44 -15.68 -8.84 5.58
CA GLY A 44 -15.72 -8.37 4.21
C GLY A 44 -14.34 -7.99 3.68
N VAL A 45 -13.51 -7.33 4.49
CA VAL A 45 -12.12 -6.97 4.12
C VAL A 45 -11.30 -8.23 3.84
N LYS A 46 -11.36 -9.23 4.72
CA LYS A 46 -10.64 -10.51 4.51
C LYS A 46 -11.19 -11.27 3.30
N ALA A 47 -12.50 -11.38 3.17
CA ALA A 47 -13.12 -12.08 2.05
C ALA A 47 -12.72 -11.49 0.69
N LEU A 48 -12.72 -10.15 0.59
CA LEU A 48 -12.31 -9.45 -0.62
C LEU A 48 -10.83 -9.70 -0.95
N ALA A 49 -9.95 -9.59 0.04
CA ALA A 49 -8.52 -9.82 -0.12
C ALA A 49 -8.21 -11.25 -0.54
N ILE A 50 -8.83 -12.24 0.11
CA ILE A 50 -8.65 -13.67 -0.20
C ILE A 50 -9.18 -13.99 -1.59
N ALA A 51 -10.34 -13.48 -1.96
CA ALA A 51 -10.90 -13.68 -3.30
C ALA A 51 -9.97 -13.13 -4.38
N ALA A 52 -9.49 -11.89 -4.22
CA ALA A 52 -8.57 -11.28 -5.18
C ALA A 52 -7.24 -12.05 -5.28
N GLN A 53 -6.66 -12.46 -4.16
CA GLN A 53 -5.44 -13.27 -4.13
C GLN A 53 -5.63 -14.58 -4.92
N ARG A 54 -6.71 -15.31 -4.68
CA ARG A 54 -7.01 -16.58 -5.35
C ARG A 54 -7.25 -16.40 -6.85
N MET A 55 -7.95 -15.32 -7.24
CA MET A 55 -8.22 -15.03 -8.66
C MET A 55 -6.92 -14.78 -9.41
N PHE A 56 -6.02 -13.94 -8.90
CA PHE A 56 -4.73 -13.64 -9.54
C PHE A 56 -3.71 -14.78 -9.42
N GLU A 57 -3.86 -15.68 -8.47
CA GLU A 57 -3.07 -16.92 -8.42
C GLU A 57 -3.46 -17.86 -9.56
N ALA A 58 -4.76 -17.95 -9.86
CA ALA A 58 -5.31 -18.80 -10.91
C ALA A 58 -5.24 -18.19 -12.31
N PHE A 59 -5.14 -16.86 -12.43
CA PHE A 59 -5.16 -16.16 -13.70
C PHE A 59 -4.10 -15.06 -13.78
N ARG A 60 -3.36 -15.06 -14.87
CA ARG A 60 -2.34 -14.05 -15.17
C ARG A 60 -2.77 -13.26 -16.42
N PRO A 61 -3.32 -12.06 -16.24
CA PRO A 61 -3.71 -11.22 -17.38
C PRO A 61 -2.51 -10.99 -18.29
N SER A 62 -2.64 -11.32 -19.58
CA SER A 62 -1.57 -11.22 -20.59
C SER A 62 -0.22 -11.82 -20.17
N GLY A 63 -0.21 -12.74 -19.19
CA GLY A 63 1.02 -13.34 -18.63
C GLY A 63 1.64 -12.56 -17.47
N VAL A 64 1.15 -11.36 -17.14
CA VAL A 64 1.63 -10.57 -16.01
C VAL A 64 1.31 -11.28 -14.69
N LYS A 65 2.31 -11.39 -13.82
CA LYS A 65 2.10 -11.87 -12.47
C LYS A 65 1.55 -10.73 -11.61
N VAL A 66 0.38 -10.95 -11.00
CA VAL A 66 -0.23 -9.99 -10.10
C VAL A 66 -0.30 -10.56 -8.69
N HIS A 67 0.25 -9.83 -7.73
CA HIS A 67 0.02 -10.05 -6.31
C HIS A 67 -1.16 -9.18 -5.89
N GLY A 68 -2.37 -9.73 -6.04
CA GLY A 68 -3.62 -9.10 -5.63
C GLY A 68 -3.94 -9.34 -4.15
N GLY A 69 -5.10 -8.85 -3.73
CA GLY A 69 -5.62 -9.16 -2.40
C GLY A 69 -4.89 -8.46 -1.27
N ALA A 70 -4.41 -7.25 -1.46
CA ALA A 70 -3.83 -6.45 -0.39
C ALA A 70 -4.94 -5.76 0.44
N PRO A 71 -5.29 -6.26 1.64
CA PRO A 71 -6.35 -5.67 2.46
C PRO A 71 -5.91 -4.33 3.02
N VAL A 72 -6.83 -3.35 3.01
CA VAL A 72 -6.67 -2.14 3.80
C VAL A 72 -7.10 -2.46 5.22
N ILE A 73 -6.21 -2.24 6.18
CA ILE A 73 -6.46 -2.57 7.58
C ILE A 73 -7.51 -1.65 8.20
N GLU A 74 -8.39 -2.24 8.99
CA GLU A 74 -9.48 -1.57 9.68
C GLU A 74 -9.38 -1.77 11.19
N MET A 75 -9.97 -0.85 11.94
CA MET A 75 -10.04 -0.96 13.40
C MET A 75 -10.73 -2.25 13.84
N GLY A 76 -10.19 -2.90 14.85
CA GLY A 76 -10.73 -4.13 15.40
C GLY A 76 -10.17 -5.42 14.77
N MET A 77 -9.31 -5.33 13.76
CA MET A 77 -8.55 -6.49 13.30
C MET A 77 -7.59 -6.96 14.41
N GLU A 78 -7.46 -8.27 14.54
CA GLU A 78 -6.60 -8.95 15.50
C GLU A 78 -5.50 -9.75 14.80
N GLU A 79 -4.51 -10.23 15.55
CA GLU A 79 -3.41 -11.04 15.01
C GLU A 79 -3.89 -12.28 14.25
N SER A 80 -4.98 -12.90 14.70
CA SER A 80 -5.60 -14.05 14.04
C SER A 80 -6.08 -13.76 12.62
N ASP A 81 -6.48 -12.51 12.33
CA ASP A 81 -6.91 -12.10 10.99
C ASP A 81 -5.74 -12.10 10.01
N PHE A 82 -4.57 -11.64 10.46
CA PHE A 82 -3.34 -11.67 9.66
C PHE A 82 -2.84 -13.10 9.44
N ALA A 83 -2.98 -13.97 10.45
CA ALA A 83 -2.67 -15.39 10.29
C ALA A 83 -3.56 -16.06 9.24
N GLU A 84 -4.87 -15.77 9.25
CA GLU A 84 -5.83 -16.27 8.26
C GLU A 84 -5.52 -15.76 6.84
N LEU A 85 -5.24 -14.47 6.70
CA LEU A 85 -4.84 -13.86 5.42
C LEU A 85 -3.57 -14.50 4.87
N ALA A 86 -2.55 -14.69 5.70
CA ALA A 86 -1.30 -15.34 5.31
C ALA A 86 -1.51 -16.79 4.89
N ALA A 87 -2.31 -17.55 5.64
CA ALA A 87 -2.68 -18.94 5.29
C ALA A 87 -3.44 -19.03 3.95
N ALA A 88 -4.20 -17.98 3.61
CA ALA A 88 -4.88 -17.87 2.32
C ALA A 88 -3.96 -17.42 1.16
N GLY A 89 -2.68 -17.12 1.43
CA GLY A 89 -1.69 -16.72 0.43
C GLY A 89 -1.53 -15.20 0.22
N VAL A 90 -2.20 -14.38 1.02
CA VAL A 90 -2.04 -12.91 1.00
C VAL A 90 -0.62 -12.57 1.46
N LYS A 91 0.08 -11.70 0.71
CA LYS A 91 1.49 -11.37 0.93
C LYS A 91 1.73 -9.89 1.24
N TYR A 92 0.77 -9.05 0.98
CA TYR A 92 0.91 -7.61 1.11
C TYR A 92 -0.31 -7.01 1.79
N LEU A 93 -0.11 -5.97 2.60
CA LEU A 93 -1.17 -5.07 3.01
C LEU A 93 -1.36 -3.97 1.96
N GLY A 94 -2.57 -3.48 1.85
CA GLY A 94 -2.85 -2.22 1.19
C GLY A 94 -2.29 -1.05 1.99
N GLU A 95 -2.35 0.14 1.42
CA GLU A 95 -1.80 1.34 2.05
C GLU A 95 -2.41 1.57 3.44
N VAL A 96 -1.58 1.38 4.47
CA VAL A 96 -1.91 1.76 5.85
C VAL A 96 -2.20 3.27 5.89
N GLY A 97 -3.20 3.70 6.63
CA GLY A 97 -3.60 5.11 6.71
C GLY A 97 -4.79 5.49 5.82
N LEU A 98 -5.15 4.68 4.84
CA LEU A 98 -6.33 4.93 3.98
C LEU A 98 -7.62 4.29 4.51
N GLY A 99 -7.52 3.33 5.43
CA GLY A 99 -8.64 2.69 6.12
C GLY A 99 -9.01 3.35 7.43
N GLY A 100 -9.53 2.54 8.35
CA GLY A 100 -9.86 2.97 9.71
C GLY A 100 -8.64 3.23 10.60
N VAL A 101 -7.49 2.63 10.29
CA VAL A 101 -6.24 2.77 11.06
C VAL A 101 -5.43 3.94 10.52
N LYS A 102 -5.28 5.00 11.31
CA LYS A 102 -4.64 6.26 10.90
C LYS A 102 -3.64 6.79 11.93
N ASP A 103 -3.51 6.14 13.07
CA ASP A 103 -2.57 6.50 14.11
C ASP A 103 -1.37 5.55 14.13
N GLY A 104 -0.21 6.08 14.50
CA GLY A 104 1.05 5.35 14.51
C GLY A 104 1.05 4.12 15.40
N PRO A 105 0.62 4.21 16.68
CA PRO A 105 0.64 3.07 17.60
C PRO A 105 -0.21 1.89 17.14
N THR A 106 -1.44 2.15 16.67
CA THR A 106 -2.32 1.09 16.14
C THR A 106 -1.74 0.49 14.84
N ALA A 107 -1.26 1.35 13.94
CA ALA A 107 -0.62 0.92 12.71
C ALA A 107 0.59 0.03 13.01
N ARG A 108 1.50 0.46 13.91
CA ARG A 108 2.67 -0.31 14.33
C ARG A 108 2.31 -1.69 14.85
N LYS A 109 1.30 -1.76 15.72
CA LYS A 109 0.82 -3.02 16.28
C LYS A 109 0.36 -3.98 15.18
N MET A 110 -0.50 -3.52 14.25
CA MET A 110 -1.04 -4.35 13.17
C MET A 110 0.04 -4.71 12.14
N VAL A 111 0.93 -3.79 11.80
CA VAL A 111 2.10 -4.04 10.93
C VAL A 111 3.00 -5.11 11.55
N SER A 112 3.22 -5.08 12.87
CA SER A 112 4.01 -6.11 13.55
C SER A 112 3.37 -7.49 13.45
N TRP A 113 2.05 -7.59 13.54
CA TRP A 113 1.32 -8.83 13.33
C TRP A 113 1.41 -9.32 11.88
N ALA A 114 1.21 -8.42 10.91
CA ALA A 114 1.36 -8.74 9.50
C ALA A 114 2.76 -9.31 9.20
N ARG A 115 3.80 -8.63 9.67
CA ARG A 115 5.21 -9.02 9.50
C ARG A 115 5.52 -10.38 10.15
N LYS A 116 4.97 -10.65 11.33
CA LYS A 116 5.09 -11.95 12.02
C LYS A 116 4.57 -13.10 11.16
N HIS A 117 3.53 -12.85 10.37
CA HIS A 117 2.94 -13.83 9.45
C HIS A 117 3.47 -13.73 8.01
N GLY A 118 4.55 -12.99 7.77
CA GLY A 118 5.19 -12.88 6.46
C GLY A 118 4.46 -11.99 5.46
N ILE A 119 3.55 -11.14 5.93
CA ILE A 119 2.85 -10.15 5.10
C ILE A 119 3.63 -8.83 5.16
N GLN A 120 4.02 -8.30 4.01
CA GLN A 120 4.68 -7.00 3.87
C GLN A 120 3.67 -5.86 3.86
N SER A 121 4.11 -4.69 4.26
CA SER A 121 3.25 -3.53 4.45
C SER A 121 3.76 -2.29 3.72
N THR A 122 2.83 -1.49 3.23
CA THR A 122 3.08 -0.13 2.75
C THR A 122 2.18 0.86 3.47
N ILE A 123 2.59 2.13 3.54
CA ILE A 123 1.82 3.19 4.18
C ILE A 123 1.57 4.32 3.19
N HIS A 124 0.35 4.86 3.20
CA HIS A 124 0.06 6.15 2.56
C HIS A 124 0.90 7.25 3.18
N THR A 125 1.40 8.17 2.38
CA THR A 125 2.20 9.30 2.86
C THR A 125 1.60 10.60 2.38
N GLY A 126 1.30 11.50 3.32
CA GLY A 126 0.82 12.83 2.99
C GLY A 126 -0.65 13.10 3.25
N GLY A 127 -1.20 14.06 2.52
CA GLY A 127 -2.56 14.55 2.68
C GLY A 127 -3.63 13.53 2.30
N PRO A 128 -4.90 13.81 2.64
CA PRO A 128 -6.01 12.92 2.29
C PRO A 128 -6.16 12.78 0.77
N SER A 129 -6.33 11.55 0.29
CA SER A 129 -6.42 11.22 -1.13
C SER A 129 -7.78 10.63 -1.53
N ILE A 130 -8.49 10.00 -0.61
CA ILE A 130 -9.82 9.42 -0.84
C ILE A 130 -10.81 9.87 0.25
N PRO A 131 -12.12 9.80 0.00
CA PRO A 131 -13.13 10.16 1.02
C PRO A 131 -12.93 9.36 2.31
N GLY A 132 -12.80 10.06 3.42
CA GLY A 132 -12.60 9.47 4.75
C GLY A 132 -11.15 9.18 5.14
N SER A 133 -10.17 9.37 4.23
CA SER A 133 -8.76 9.35 4.61
C SER A 133 -8.36 10.64 5.35
N GLY A 134 -7.22 10.62 6.05
CA GLY A 134 -6.69 11.75 6.80
C GLY A 134 -5.25 12.08 6.37
N LEU A 135 -4.65 13.05 7.04
CA LEU A 135 -3.23 13.32 6.93
C LEU A 135 -2.45 12.18 7.59
N ILE A 136 -1.51 11.62 6.88
CA ILE A 136 -0.50 10.68 7.39
C ILE A 136 0.84 11.41 7.31
N ASP A 137 1.22 12.01 8.42
CA ASP A 137 2.42 12.80 8.56
C ASP A 137 3.67 11.94 8.89
N LYS A 138 4.81 12.61 9.02
CA LYS A 138 6.08 11.97 9.34
C LYS A 138 6.05 11.13 10.62
N ASP A 139 5.29 11.57 11.63
CA ASP A 139 5.27 10.90 12.93
C ASP A 139 4.52 9.57 12.83
N VAL A 140 3.36 9.57 12.17
CA VAL A 140 2.60 8.34 11.87
C VAL A 140 3.41 7.39 10.99
N VAL A 141 4.06 7.90 9.94
CA VAL A 141 4.89 7.10 9.02
C VAL A 141 6.02 6.39 9.76
N LEU A 142 6.78 7.14 10.57
CA LEU A 142 7.92 6.60 11.30
C LEU A 142 7.51 5.63 12.41
N GLU A 143 6.41 5.93 13.11
CA GLU A 143 5.92 5.07 14.17
C GLU A 143 5.30 3.78 13.65
N ALA A 144 4.60 3.80 12.53
CA ALA A 144 4.01 2.61 11.91
C ALA A 144 5.05 1.55 11.52
N ASP A 145 6.28 1.94 11.21
CA ASP A 145 7.41 1.07 10.81
C ASP A 145 7.03 0.07 9.71
N THR A 146 6.33 0.53 8.68
CA THR A 146 5.97 -0.30 7.51
C THR A 146 7.20 -0.67 6.69
N ASP A 147 7.09 -1.72 5.86
CA ASP A 147 8.22 -2.18 5.04
C ASP A 147 8.53 -1.23 3.88
N VAL A 148 7.53 -0.47 3.44
CA VAL A 148 7.67 0.56 2.41
C VAL A 148 6.91 1.81 2.83
N VAL A 149 7.56 2.97 2.70
CA VAL A 149 6.91 4.28 2.74
C VAL A 149 6.40 4.56 1.32
N GLY A 150 5.09 4.45 1.13
CA GLY A 150 4.46 4.55 -0.17
C GLY A 150 4.47 5.99 -0.70
N HIS A 151 4.66 6.13 -2.00
CA HIS A 151 4.57 7.38 -2.78
C HIS A 151 4.97 8.66 -2.04
N ILE A 152 6.14 8.68 -1.41
CA ILE A 152 6.64 9.82 -0.62
C ILE A 152 6.59 11.17 -1.38
N ASN A 153 6.60 11.11 -2.71
CA ASN A 153 6.42 12.24 -3.61
C ASN A 153 4.99 12.36 -4.16
N GLY A 154 3.98 11.87 -3.46
CA GLY A 154 2.60 11.71 -3.94
C GLY A 154 1.92 13.01 -4.36
N GLY A 155 2.08 13.45 -5.60
CA GLY A 155 1.28 14.49 -6.26
C GLY A 155 0.94 15.69 -5.37
N HIS A 156 -0.36 15.96 -5.27
CA HIS A 156 -0.90 17.03 -4.42
C HIS A 156 -0.93 16.67 -2.93
N THR A 157 -0.70 15.43 -2.59
CA THR A 157 -0.67 14.94 -1.19
C THR A 157 0.72 14.96 -0.59
N ALA A 158 1.77 15.25 -1.38
CA ALA A 158 3.15 15.22 -0.91
C ALA A 158 3.35 16.09 0.35
N LEU A 159 4.07 15.53 1.31
CA LEU A 159 4.44 16.23 2.54
C LEU A 159 5.42 17.40 2.25
N PRO A 160 5.51 18.39 3.14
CA PRO A 160 6.54 19.42 3.09
C PRO A 160 7.95 18.83 3.20
N ASP A 161 8.95 19.57 2.68
CA ASP A 161 10.35 19.13 2.61
C ASP A 161 10.95 18.73 3.96
N ASP A 162 10.63 19.47 5.02
CA ASP A 162 11.09 19.19 6.37
C ASP A 162 10.57 17.82 6.88
N GLN A 163 9.34 17.47 6.58
CA GLN A 163 8.77 16.17 6.93
C GLN A 163 9.36 15.04 6.07
N ILE A 164 9.53 15.25 4.77
CA ILE A 164 10.22 14.32 3.89
C ILE A 164 11.63 14.04 4.42
N ARG A 165 12.36 15.09 4.83
CA ARG A 165 13.69 14.95 5.41
C ARG A 165 13.66 14.09 6.68
N CYS A 166 12.74 14.35 7.60
CA CYS A 166 12.60 13.55 8.82
C CYS A 166 12.33 12.08 8.50
N ILE A 167 11.50 11.79 7.49
CA ILE A 167 11.23 10.41 7.06
C ILE A 167 12.52 9.78 6.51
N CYS A 168 13.26 10.46 5.64
CA CYS A 168 14.53 9.95 5.13
C CYS A 168 15.55 9.69 6.25
N GLU A 169 15.61 10.55 7.27
CA GLU A 169 16.52 10.40 8.42
C GLU A 169 16.11 9.24 9.34
N GLY A 170 14.80 9.07 9.59
CA GLY A 170 14.27 8.09 10.54
C GLY A 170 13.96 6.71 9.94
N CYS A 171 13.59 6.66 8.67
CA CYS A 171 13.22 5.41 8.02
C CYS A 171 14.45 4.54 7.69
N ARG A 172 14.36 3.24 7.97
CA ARG A 172 15.35 2.23 7.60
C ARG A 172 14.78 1.18 6.65
N ARG A 173 13.67 1.51 6.02
CA ARG A 173 12.89 0.68 5.11
C ARG A 173 12.91 1.26 3.70
N GLY A 174 12.13 0.66 2.81
CA GLY A 174 12.00 1.16 1.44
C GLY A 174 11.30 2.51 1.36
N LEU A 175 11.81 3.42 0.55
CA LEU A 175 11.14 4.66 0.17
C LEU A 175 10.66 4.53 -1.27
N GLU A 176 9.36 4.65 -1.49
CA GLU A 176 8.79 4.55 -2.84
C GLU A 176 8.61 5.94 -3.45
N ILE A 177 9.14 6.11 -4.65
CA ILE A 177 8.91 7.27 -5.50
C ILE A 177 8.05 6.84 -6.68
N VAL A 178 6.90 7.49 -6.87
CA VAL A 178 5.98 7.19 -7.96
C VAL A 178 6.18 8.12 -9.16
N HIS A 179 6.04 7.55 -10.35
CA HIS A 179 6.26 8.25 -11.62
C HIS A 179 5.35 9.48 -11.81
N ASN A 180 4.09 9.37 -11.43
CA ASN A 180 3.07 10.42 -11.57
C ASN A 180 2.94 11.34 -10.36
N GLY A 181 3.90 11.29 -9.43
CA GLY A 181 3.93 12.13 -8.25
C GLY A 181 4.47 13.54 -8.50
N ASN A 182 4.73 14.27 -7.42
CA ASN A 182 5.35 15.59 -7.47
C ASN A 182 6.85 15.45 -7.79
N GLU A 183 7.27 16.01 -8.94
CA GLU A 183 8.65 15.90 -9.42
C GLU A 183 9.66 16.59 -8.47
N ARG A 184 9.30 17.77 -7.94
CA ARG A 184 10.15 18.48 -6.98
C ARG A 184 10.36 17.67 -5.70
N ALA A 185 9.31 17.11 -5.17
CA ALA A 185 9.38 16.24 -3.99
C ALA A 185 10.18 14.95 -4.28
N ALA A 186 10.06 14.38 -5.48
CA ALA A 186 10.86 13.23 -5.91
C ALA A 186 12.36 13.57 -5.90
N LEU A 187 12.75 14.67 -6.54
CA LEU A 187 14.14 15.12 -6.58
C LEU A 187 14.68 15.45 -5.19
N TYR A 188 13.86 16.08 -4.36
CA TYR A 188 14.22 16.38 -2.97
C TYR A 188 14.45 15.08 -2.17
N THR A 189 13.52 14.12 -2.26
CA THR A 189 13.66 12.83 -1.60
C THR A 189 14.93 12.09 -2.04
N LEU A 190 15.18 12.00 -3.35
CA LEU A 190 16.37 11.33 -3.88
C LEU A 190 17.68 11.94 -3.38
N ARG A 191 17.77 13.28 -3.36
CA ARG A 191 18.95 13.97 -2.85
C ARG A 191 19.14 13.71 -1.36
N THR A 192 18.06 13.85 -0.58
CA THR A 192 18.11 13.64 0.87
C THR A 192 18.44 12.18 1.21
N ALA A 193 17.82 11.20 0.55
CA ALA A 193 18.11 9.79 0.76
C ALA A 193 19.57 9.45 0.41
N LYS A 194 20.12 10.04 -0.66
CA LYS A 194 21.54 9.90 -1.00
C LYS A 194 22.47 10.50 0.04
N GLU A 195 22.16 11.70 0.56
CA GLU A 195 22.91 12.33 1.65
C GLU A 195 22.94 11.46 2.91
N MET A 196 21.85 10.71 3.17
CA MET A 196 21.72 9.80 4.31
C MET A 196 22.28 8.39 4.05
N GLY A 197 22.84 8.13 2.88
CA GLY A 197 23.42 6.83 2.54
C GLY A 197 22.38 5.72 2.35
N GLN A 198 21.15 6.07 1.93
CA GLN A 198 20.05 5.13 1.68
C GLN A 198 19.90 4.73 0.20
N LEU A 199 20.76 5.23 -0.68
CA LEU A 199 20.82 4.90 -2.11
C LEU A 199 22.09 4.15 -2.44
#